data_995234773acb6cf0abdbbaa7a99ac91b
#
_entry.id   995234773acb6cf0abdbbaa7a99ac91b
#
_cell.length_a   1.000
_cell.length_b   1.000
_cell.length_c   1.000
_cell.angle_alpha   90.00
_cell.angle_beta   90.00
_cell.angle_gamma   90.00
#
_symmetry.space_group_name_H-M   'P 1'
#
loop_
_entity.id
_entity.type
_entity.pdbx_description
1 polymer ?
#
loop_
_entity_poly.entity_id
_entity_poly.type
_entity_poly.pdbx_seq_one_letter_code
_entity_poly.pdbx_strand_id
1 'polypeptide(L)'
;MKIVIIGASFAGISAAIASRKKYPQAEISLIDKQATVGYLSGGLSAYFNHTINELHEARYITEEELRRQKIQLLLNREVVAMDVENQLIAWTRKEEQQWYSYDKLILATGASQFSTQIRGSQTEKLLKYKFLSGALAAVPLLENSQTVAVIGAGPIGMEAIDFLVKMKKTVHVFESLENLLPKYFDKEMVAEVQKSLEKQAVIFHFEETVLGIEETANGIVLETSEQEISCDSGIFALNLHPQLAYLDKKIQRNLDQTIAVDAYLQTSVPNVFAIGDCISVINEPVAETFYAPLVNNAVRTGLVVANNLEEKTHRFIGSLRTMGTKVGDYYLASTGLTETEGLFFPQTLASIIVRQPAPPLQHGTEILGKLIYDKVTQRVLGAQLCSKNNCLEKINTLALSIQTGQTLTDLLQKDYFYQPSLTNIYDITNLMGASAYWRENDES
;
A
#
# COMPACT_ATOMS: atom_id res chain seq x y z
N MET A 1 1.88 -15.06 30.00
CA MET A 1 1.05 -14.19 29.12
C MET A 1 0.87 -14.89 27.80
N LYS A 2 -0.38 -15.02 27.38
CA LYS A 2 -0.77 -15.64 26.11
C LYS A 2 -1.15 -14.53 25.10
N ILE A 3 -0.34 -14.35 24.07
CA ILE A 3 -0.55 -13.38 23.00
C ILE A 3 -1.08 -14.11 21.79
N VAL A 4 -2.27 -13.71 21.34
CA VAL A 4 -2.90 -14.25 20.14
C VAL A 4 -2.92 -13.16 19.06
N ILE A 5 -2.48 -13.53 17.85
CA ILE A 5 -2.40 -12.62 16.69
C ILE A 5 -3.22 -13.23 15.57
N ILE A 6 -4.21 -12.50 15.05
CA ILE A 6 -5.05 -12.95 13.94
C ILE A 6 -4.57 -12.28 12.65
N GLY A 7 -4.06 -13.10 11.73
CA GLY A 7 -3.45 -12.67 10.45
C GLY A 7 -1.94 -12.88 10.40
N ALA A 8 -1.47 -13.72 9.47
CA ALA A 8 -0.07 -14.12 9.31
C ALA A 8 0.57 -13.51 8.04
N SER A 9 0.30 -12.24 7.81
CA SER A 9 0.97 -11.42 6.79
C SER A 9 1.89 -10.39 7.46
N PHE A 10 2.29 -9.33 6.77
CA PHE A 10 3.29 -8.36 7.19
C PHE A 10 3.10 -7.82 8.61
N ALA A 11 1.90 -7.35 8.95
CA ALA A 11 1.61 -6.77 10.26
C ALA A 11 1.69 -7.82 11.39
N GLY A 12 1.00 -8.95 11.23
CA GLY A 12 0.95 -9.99 12.26
C GLY A 12 2.30 -10.67 12.49
N ILE A 13 3.06 -10.95 11.43
CA ILE A 13 4.42 -11.50 11.54
C ILE A 13 5.35 -10.52 12.25
N SER A 14 5.31 -9.22 11.88
CA SER A 14 6.11 -8.19 12.55
C SER A 14 5.76 -8.06 14.03
N ALA A 15 4.47 -8.11 14.36
CA ALA A 15 3.98 -8.09 15.74
C ALA A 15 4.42 -9.35 16.52
N ALA A 16 4.36 -10.54 15.90
CA ALA A 16 4.77 -11.78 16.52
C ALA A 16 6.27 -11.79 16.86
N ILE A 17 7.11 -11.37 15.91
CA ILE A 17 8.57 -11.30 16.09
C ILE A 17 8.91 -10.23 17.15
N ALA A 18 8.33 -9.05 17.08
CA ALA A 18 8.56 -7.98 18.04
C ALA A 18 8.07 -8.38 19.45
N SER A 19 6.90 -9.03 19.56
CA SER A 19 6.37 -9.55 20.82
C SER A 19 7.29 -10.64 21.41
N ARG A 20 7.85 -11.52 20.59
CA ARG A 20 8.81 -12.54 21.07
C ARG A 20 10.08 -11.90 21.66
N LYS A 21 10.59 -10.83 21.02
CA LYS A 21 11.75 -10.08 21.54
C LYS A 21 11.43 -9.37 22.86
N LYS A 22 10.26 -8.75 22.97
CA LYS A 22 9.84 -8.00 24.16
C LYS A 22 9.42 -8.92 25.31
N TYR A 23 8.75 -10.04 25.00
CA TYR A 23 8.20 -11.00 25.96
C TYR A 23 8.74 -12.42 25.69
N PRO A 24 10.00 -12.72 26.05
CA PRO A 24 10.65 -14.00 25.71
C PRO A 24 9.92 -15.25 26.24
N GLN A 25 9.15 -15.11 27.33
CA GLN A 25 8.42 -16.20 27.98
C GLN A 25 6.94 -16.28 27.61
N ALA A 26 6.44 -15.36 26.78
CA ALA A 26 5.02 -15.39 26.38
C ALA A 26 4.72 -16.57 25.44
N GLU A 27 3.54 -17.12 25.54
CA GLU A 27 2.99 -18.01 24.53
C GLU A 27 2.44 -17.15 23.39
N ILE A 28 3.01 -17.28 22.18
CA ILE A 28 2.63 -16.47 21.02
C ILE A 28 2.04 -17.41 19.98
N SER A 29 0.76 -17.18 19.63
CA SER A 29 0.04 -17.91 18.60
C SER A 29 -0.33 -16.97 17.44
N LEU A 30 0.06 -17.35 16.23
CA LEU A 30 -0.26 -16.64 15.00
C LEU A 30 -1.26 -17.48 14.21
N ILE A 31 -2.45 -16.93 13.98
CA ILE A 31 -3.59 -17.62 13.37
C ILE A 31 -3.85 -17.04 11.99
N ASP A 32 -4.03 -17.87 10.97
CA ASP A 32 -4.43 -17.44 9.64
C ASP A 32 -5.30 -18.48 8.93
N LYS A 33 -6.22 -18.00 8.10
CA LYS A 33 -7.03 -18.85 7.21
C LYS A 33 -6.22 -19.39 6.03
N GLN A 34 -5.12 -18.75 5.66
CA GLN A 34 -4.22 -19.21 4.61
C GLN A 34 -3.39 -20.41 5.08
N ALA A 35 -2.95 -21.22 4.12
CA ALA A 35 -2.10 -22.38 4.38
C ALA A 35 -0.60 -21.99 4.55
N THR A 36 -0.24 -20.78 4.15
CA THR A 36 1.15 -20.31 4.06
C THR A 36 1.31 -18.95 4.70
N VAL A 37 2.54 -18.63 5.14
CA VAL A 37 2.92 -17.33 5.70
C VAL A 37 3.90 -16.61 4.80
N GLY A 38 4.06 -15.31 5.02
CA GLY A 38 5.16 -14.52 4.45
C GLY A 38 5.12 -14.31 2.94
N TYR A 39 4.00 -14.58 2.27
CA TYR A 39 3.87 -14.34 0.84
C TYR A 39 3.95 -12.84 0.52
N LEU A 40 4.76 -12.49 -0.49
CA LEU A 40 4.87 -11.14 -1.03
C LEU A 40 3.75 -10.92 -2.06
N SER A 41 2.89 -9.94 -1.83
CA SER A 41 1.76 -9.63 -2.74
C SER A 41 2.21 -9.26 -4.17
N GLY A 42 3.45 -8.78 -4.34
CA GLY A 42 4.08 -8.57 -5.65
C GLY A 42 4.68 -9.84 -6.29
N GLY A 43 4.44 -11.02 -5.73
CA GLY A 43 5.01 -12.28 -6.23
C GLY A 43 4.59 -12.61 -7.65
N LEU A 44 3.35 -12.29 -8.05
CA LEU A 44 2.87 -12.49 -9.41
C LEU A 44 3.65 -11.63 -10.43
N SER A 45 3.91 -10.38 -10.08
CA SER A 45 4.75 -9.48 -10.88
C SER A 45 6.19 -9.98 -10.98
N ALA A 46 6.77 -10.43 -9.87
CA ALA A 46 8.11 -11.01 -9.86
C ALA A 46 8.23 -12.25 -10.74
N TYR A 47 7.19 -13.09 -10.75
CA TYR A 47 7.11 -14.28 -11.61
C TYR A 47 7.07 -13.91 -13.11
N PHE A 48 6.14 -13.07 -13.53
CA PHE A 48 6.03 -12.66 -14.93
C PHE A 48 7.18 -11.75 -15.40
N ASN A 49 7.87 -11.09 -14.49
CA ASN A 49 9.11 -10.35 -14.76
C ASN A 49 10.36 -11.26 -14.72
N HIS A 50 10.21 -12.57 -14.54
CA HIS A 50 11.30 -13.56 -14.45
C HIS A 50 12.34 -13.26 -13.36
N THR A 51 11.92 -12.57 -12.30
CA THR A 51 12.76 -12.34 -11.11
C THR A 51 12.81 -13.57 -10.21
N ILE A 52 11.74 -14.37 -10.24
CA ILE A 52 11.62 -15.69 -9.61
C ILE A 52 11.13 -16.70 -10.63
N ASN A 53 11.43 -18.00 -10.41
CA ASN A 53 10.98 -19.08 -11.28
C ASN A 53 9.65 -19.69 -10.84
N GLU A 54 9.37 -19.66 -9.54
CA GLU A 54 8.16 -20.23 -8.96
C GLU A 54 7.53 -19.24 -7.97
N LEU A 55 6.19 -19.16 -7.94
CA LEU A 55 5.47 -18.27 -7.00
C LEU A 55 5.73 -18.57 -5.52
N HIS A 56 6.14 -19.81 -5.19
CA HIS A 56 6.52 -20.20 -3.84
C HIS A 56 7.81 -19.54 -3.35
N GLU A 57 8.64 -19.02 -4.24
CA GLU A 57 9.85 -18.24 -3.91
C GLU A 57 9.51 -16.83 -3.43
N ALA A 58 8.33 -16.30 -3.78
CA ALA A 58 7.88 -14.97 -3.36
C ALA A 58 7.52 -14.93 -1.88
N ARG A 59 8.50 -15.15 -1.01
CA ARG A 59 8.35 -15.12 0.45
C ARG A 59 9.48 -14.37 1.12
N TYR A 60 9.15 -13.60 2.15
CA TYR A 60 10.16 -12.90 2.96
C TYR A 60 10.48 -13.61 4.28
N ILE A 61 9.66 -14.61 4.64
CA ILE A 61 9.87 -15.46 5.82
C ILE A 61 9.13 -16.80 5.64
N THR A 62 9.64 -17.84 6.26
CA THR A 62 9.10 -19.21 6.21
C THR A 62 8.43 -19.60 7.52
N GLU A 63 7.59 -20.65 7.47
CA GLU A 63 6.98 -21.26 8.65
C GLU A 63 8.05 -21.80 9.63
N GLU A 64 9.15 -22.33 9.09
CA GLU A 64 10.24 -22.87 9.90
C GLU A 64 10.98 -21.77 10.69
N GLU A 65 11.25 -20.64 10.07
CA GLU A 65 11.89 -19.49 10.74
C GLU A 65 11.04 -18.96 11.89
N LEU A 66 9.71 -18.88 11.73
CA LEU A 66 8.80 -18.48 12.79
C LEU A 66 8.75 -19.52 13.94
N ARG A 67 8.70 -20.83 13.61
CA ARG A 67 8.75 -21.89 14.63
C ARG A 67 10.06 -21.91 15.41
N ARG A 68 11.20 -21.64 14.76
CA ARG A 68 12.51 -21.49 15.44
C ARG A 68 12.46 -20.36 16.48
N GLN A 69 11.65 -19.32 16.24
CA GLN A 69 11.43 -18.24 17.20
C GLN A 69 10.34 -18.60 18.24
N LYS A 70 9.93 -19.87 18.34
CA LYS A 70 8.88 -20.35 19.27
C LYS A 70 7.54 -19.65 19.08
N ILE A 71 7.19 -19.28 17.85
CA ILE A 71 5.87 -18.76 17.46
C ILE A 71 5.04 -19.94 16.99
N GLN A 72 3.92 -20.20 17.65
CA GLN A 72 2.97 -21.24 17.27
C GLN A 72 2.16 -20.79 16.05
N LEU A 73 2.19 -21.57 14.98
CA LEU A 73 1.43 -21.29 13.76
C LEU A 73 0.15 -22.12 13.73
N LEU A 74 -0.97 -21.45 13.64
CA LEU A 74 -2.32 -22.04 13.55
C LEU A 74 -2.92 -21.68 12.19
N LEU A 75 -2.39 -22.30 11.13
CA LEU A 75 -2.78 -22.06 9.73
C LEU A 75 -4.00 -22.88 9.33
N ASN A 76 -4.64 -22.51 8.21
CA ASN A 76 -5.94 -23.06 7.77
C ASN A 76 -7.02 -22.97 8.87
N ARG A 77 -7.04 -21.87 9.60
CA ARG A 77 -8.03 -21.59 10.65
C ARG A 77 -8.62 -20.21 10.45
N GLU A 78 -9.88 -20.16 10.14
CA GLU A 78 -10.61 -18.91 9.97
C GLU A 78 -11.27 -18.52 11.29
N VAL A 79 -10.93 -17.32 11.79
CA VAL A 79 -11.60 -16.76 12.96
C VAL A 79 -12.97 -16.25 12.53
N VAL A 80 -14.01 -16.76 13.20
CA VAL A 80 -15.42 -16.52 12.83
C VAL A 80 -16.21 -15.77 13.89
N ALA A 81 -15.71 -15.72 15.13
CA ALA A 81 -16.36 -14.98 16.22
C ALA A 81 -15.34 -14.57 17.29
N MET A 82 -15.72 -13.57 18.07
CA MET A 82 -15.01 -13.08 19.24
C MET A 82 -15.98 -12.91 20.42
N ASP A 83 -15.49 -13.18 21.62
CA ASP A 83 -16.12 -12.85 22.89
C ASP A 83 -15.07 -12.08 23.73
N VAL A 84 -15.12 -10.77 23.66
CA VAL A 84 -14.13 -9.91 24.33
C VAL A 84 -14.30 -9.86 25.85
N GLU A 85 -15.47 -10.18 26.38
CA GLU A 85 -15.72 -10.24 27.83
C GLU A 85 -15.02 -11.42 28.46
N ASN A 86 -15.08 -12.58 27.80
CA ASN A 86 -14.45 -13.80 28.28
C ASN A 86 -13.04 -14.02 27.71
N GLN A 87 -12.52 -13.06 26.92
CA GLN A 87 -11.21 -13.10 26.26
C GLN A 87 -11.04 -14.37 25.41
N LEU A 88 -12.04 -14.67 24.57
CA LEU A 88 -12.07 -15.83 23.69
C LEU A 88 -12.22 -15.41 22.24
N ILE A 89 -11.61 -16.19 21.35
CA ILE A 89 -11.88 -16.20 19.91
C ILE A 89 -12.34 -17.58 19.48
N ALA A 90 -13.22 -17.63 18.49
CA ALA A 90 -13.62 -18.88 17.86
C ALA A 90 -13.04 -18.96 16.46
N TRP A 91 -12.43 -20.07 16.11
CA TRP A 91 -12.04 -20.38 14.73
C TRP A 91 -12.70 -21.66 14.23
N THR A 92 -12.77 -21.77 12.90
CA THR A 92 -13.20 -22.99 12.22
C THR A 92 -12.04 -23.63 11.46
N ARG A 93 -12.04 -24.95 11.43
CA ARG A 93 -11.22 -25.79 10.55
C ARG A 93 -12.05 -26.99 10.12
N LYS A 94 -12.28 -27.16 8.81
CA LYS A 94 -13.12 -28.26 8.27
C LYS A 94 -14.48 -28.38 9.01
N GLU A 95 -15.20 -27.26 9.17
CA GLU A 95 -16.50 -27.14 9.82
C GLU A 95 -16.52 -27.33 11.36
N GLU A 96 -15.41 -27.72 11.97
CA GLU A 96 -15.31 -27.79 13.43
C GLU A 96 -14.96 -26.42 14.00
N GLN A 97 -15.76 -25.93 14.94
CA GLN A 97 -15.51 -24.69 15.67
C GLN A 97 -14.83 -24.97 17.00
N GLN A 98 -13.78 -24.20 17.31
CA GLN A 98 -13.04 -24.28 18.57
C GLN A 98 -12.85 -22.90 19.17
N TRP A 99 -12.97 -22.80 20.49
CA TRP A 99 -12.70 -21.60 21.27
C TRP A 99 -11.28 -21.59 21.80
N TYR A 100 -10.66 -20.42 21.80
CA TYR A 100 -9.28 -20.23 22.22
C TYR A 100 -9.14 -18.93 23.02
N SER A 101 -8.56 -19.04 24.24
CA SER A 101 -8.38 -17.90 25.14
C SER A 101 -7.13 -17.10 24.81
N TYR A 102 -7.11 -15.85 25.24
CA TYR A 102 -5.97 -14.95 25.15
C TYR A 102 -5.88 -14.05 26.39
N ASP A 103 -4.65 -13.60 26.71
CA ASP A 103 -4.43 -12.47 27.62
C ASP A 103 -4.34 -11.15 26.84
N LYS A 104 -3.72 -11.19 25.66
CA LYS A 104 -3.59 -10.07 24.70
C LYS A 104 -3.95 -10.56 23.31
N LEU A 105 -4.76 -9.76 22.62
CA LEU A 105 -5.21 -10.05 21.25
C LEU A 105 -4.75 -8.94 20.31
N ILE A 106 -4.16 -9.33 19.18
CA ILE A 106 -3.77 -8.41 18.11
C ILE A 106 -4.54 -8.79 16.83
N LEU A 107 -5.35 -7.87 16.35
CA LEU A 107 -6.08 -7.98 15.10
C LEU A 107 -5.19 -7.47 13.97
N ALA A 108 -4.69 -8.39 13.14
CA ALA A 108 -3.83 -8.11 12.00
C ALA A 108 -4.42 -8.70 10.71
N THR A 109 -5.76 -8.77 10.63
CA THR A 109 -6.50 -9.45 9.57
C THR A 109 -6.40 -8.77 8.21
N GLY A 110 -5.85 -7.56 8.18
CA GLY A 110 -5.60 -6.83 6.95
C GLY A 110 -6.90 -6.47 6.22
N ALA A 111 -6.81 -6.42 4.89
CA ALA A 111 -7.91 -6.12 4.01
C ALA A 111 -7.93 -7.08 2.82
N SER A 112 -9.08 -7.27 2.20
CA SER A 112 -9.26 -8.12 1.03
C SER A 112 -9.69 -7.32 -0.19
N GLN A 113 -9.37 -7.85 -1.37
CA GLN A 113 -9.85 -7.37 -2.65
C GLN A 113 -11.31 -7.82 -2.83
N PHE A 114 -12.25 -7.01 -2.38
CA PHE A 114 -13.68 -7.31 -2.40
C PHE A 114 -14.51 -6.07 -2.66
N SER A 115 -15.55 -6.16 -3.49
CA SER A 115 -16.53 -5.12 -3.67
C SER A 115 -17.94 -5.72 -3.71
N THR A 116 -18.85 -5.15 -2.94
CA THR A 116 -20.29 -5.39 -3.07
C THR A 116 -20.95 -4.43 -4.06
N GLN A 117 -20.24 -3.40 -4.49
CA GLN A 117 -20.76 -2.36 -5.37
C GLN A 117 -20.69 -2.75 -6.85
N ILE A 118 -19.78 -3.67 -7.22
CA ILE A 118 -19.64 -4.16 -8.59
C ILE A 118 -20.36 -5.50 -8.70
N ARG A 119 -21.45 -5.54 -9.48
CA ARG A 119 -22.19 -6.77 -9.76
C ARG A 119 -21.26 -7.79 -10.43
N GLY A 120 -21.38 -9.06 -10.11
CA GLY A 120 -20.57 -10.13 -10.72
C GLY A 120 -19.08 -10.12 -10.40
N SER A 121 -18.61 -9.29 -9.46
CA SER A 121 -17.19 -9.22 -9.07
C SER A 121 -16.63 -10.49 -8.40
N GLN A 122 -17.44 -11.53 -8.25
CA GLN A 122 -17.05 -12.83 -7.70
C GLN A 122 -16.65 -13.86 -8.78
N THR A 123 -16.75 -13.52 -10.06
CA THR A 123 -16.33 -14.42 -11.16
C THR A 123 -14.87 -14.86 -11.00
N GLU A 124 -14.57 -16.11 -11.34
CA GLU A 124 -13.20 -16.65 -11.30
C GLU A 124 -12.29 -16.03 -12.36
N LYS A 125 -12.87 -15.44 -13.42
CA LYS A 125 -12.14 -14.72 -14.46
C LYS A 125 -11.72 -13.30 -14.03
N LEU A 126 -12.16 -12.82 -12.86
CA LEU A 126 -11.69 -11.58 -12.24
C LEU A 126 -10.69 -11.90 -11.13
N LEU A 127 -9.43 -11.75 -11.44
CA LEU A 127 -8.30 -12.21 -10.63
C LEU A 127 -8.06 -11.34 -9.41
N LYS A 128 -7.75 -11.98 -8.27
CA LYS A 128 -7.41 -11.39 -6.98
C LYS A 128 -6.19 -12.12 -6.44
N TYR A 129 -5.00 -11.56 -6.59
CA TYR A 129 -3.73 -12.25 -6.32
C TYR A 129 -2.95 -11.73 -5.09
N LYS A 130 -3.65 -11.11 -4.15
CA LYS A 130 -3.04 -10.67 -2.88
C LYS A 130 -2.41 -11.84 -2.09
N PHE A 131 -2.92 -13.06 -2.26
CA PHE A 131 -2.45 -14.27 -1.61
C PHE A 131 -1.89 -15.26 -2.63
N LEU A 132 -1.01 -16.17 -2.18
CA LEU A 132 -0.37 -17.18 -3.02
C LEU A 132 -1.38 -18.03 -3.81
N SER A 133 -2.49 -18.44 -3.18
CA SER A 133 -3.53 -19.22 -3.84
C SER A 133 -4.16 -18.49 -5.03
N GLY A 134 -4.44 -17.20 -4.87
CA GLY A 134 -4.95 -16.36 -5.95
C GLY A 134 -3.91 -16.13 -7.05
N ALA A 135 -2.63 -15.96 -6.70
CA ALA A 135 -1.56 -15.83 -7.67
C ALA A 135 -1.36 -17.11 -8.49
N LEU A 136 -1.41 -18.28 -7.85
CA LEU A 136 -1.35 -19.59 -8.55
C LEU A 136 -2.51 -19.78 -9.53
N ALA A 137 -3.72 -19.37 -9.17
CA ALA A 137 -4.89 -19.41 -10.05
C ALA A 137 -4.78 -18.39 -11.21
N ALA A 138 -4.12 -17.25 -10.98
CA ALA A 138 -3.99 -16.20 -11.95
C ALA A 138 -3.05 -16.57 -13.13
N VAL A 139 -1.99 -17.33 -12.90
CA VAL A 139 -0.98 -17.64 -13.92
C VAL A 139 -1.59 -18.25 -15.19
N PRO A 140 -2.28 -19.41 -15.15
CA PRO A 140 -2.78 -20.03 -16.38
C PRO A 140 -3.83 -19.17 -17.09
N LEU A 141 -4.63 -18.40 -16.34
CA LEU A 141 -5.63 -17.54 -16.94
C LEU A 141 -4.98 -16.37 -17.69
N LEU A 142 -3.99 -15.69 -17.09
CA LEU A 142 -3.27 -14.59 -17.73
C LEU A 142 -2.42 -15.06 -18.93
N GLU A 143 -1.80 -16.23 -18.87
CA GLU A 143 -1.05 -16.79 -19.98
C GLU A 143 -1.94 -16.98 -21.22
N ASN A 144 -3.16 -17.46 -21.03
CA ASN A 144 -4.13 -17.73 -22.10
C ASN A 144 -4.93 -16.51 -22.55
N SER A 145 -4.94 -15.41 -21.80
CA SER A 145 -5.65 -14.16 -22.16
C SER A 145 -4.84 -13.36 -23.18
N GLN A 146 -5.51 -12.69 -24.12
CA GLN A 146 -4.91 -11.69 -25.03
C GLN A 146 -5.31 -10.27 -24.58
N THR A 147 -6.55 -10.11 -24.15
CA THR A 147 -7.12 -8.86 -23.63
C THR A 147 -7.40 -8.99 -22.15
N VAL A 148 -6.90 -8.06 -21.34
CA VAL A 148 -7.05 -8.09 -19.88
C VAL A 148 -7.58 -6.74 -19.40
N ALA A 149 -8.66 -6.78 -18.62
CA ALA A 149 -9.15 -5.60 -17.89
C ALA A 149 -8.38 -5.42 -16.58
N VAL A 150 -7.97 -4.19 -16.26
CA VAL A 150 -7.44 -3.82 -14.95
C VAL A 150 -8.39 -2.81 -14.32
N ILE A 151 -9.04 -3.19 -13.23
CA ILE A 151 -10.02 -2.33 -12.55
C ILE A 151 -9.34 -1.61 -11.40
N GLY A 152 -9.02 -0.33 -11.61
CA GLY A 152 -8.27 0.56 -10.74
C GLY A 152 -6.84 0.81 -11.22
N ALA A 153 -6.46 2.07 -11.34
CA ALA A 153 -5.12 2.53 -11.71
C ALA A 153 -4.25 2.91 -10.47
N GLY A 154 -4.55 2.34 -9.30
CA GLY A 154 -3.74 2.44 -8.09
C GLY A 154 -2.45 1.60 -8.15
N PRO A 155 -1.68 1.48 -7.05
CA PRO A 155 -0.40 0.74 -7.02
C PRO A 155 -0.49 -0.70 -7.53
N ILE A 156 -1.55 -1.43 -7.17
CA ILE A 156 -1.80 -2.81 -7.62
C ILE A 156 -2.05 -2.84 -9.14
N GLY A 157 -2.87 -1.90 -9.65
CA GLY A 157 -3.15 -1.80 -11.08
C GLY A 157 -1.91 -1.45 -11.89
N MET A 158 -1.08 -0.52 -11.41
CA MET A 158 0.17 -0.16 -12.09
C MET A 158 1.17 -1.31 -12.13
N GLU A 159 1.26 -2.09 -11.06
CA GLU A 159 2.06 -3.31 -11.04
C GLU A 159 1.55 -4.35 -12.06
N ALA A 160 0.22 -4.51 -12.15
CA ALA A 160 -0.39 -5.40 -13.12
C ALA A 160 -0.13 -4.95 -14.57
N ILE A 161 -0.29 -3.67 -14.86
CA ILE A 161 -0.01 -3.09 -16.18
C ILE A 161 1.44 -3.38 -16.59
N ASP A 162 2.42 -3.22 -15.68
CA ASP A 162 3.84 -3.44 -15.99
C ASP A 162 4.13 -4.85 -16.50
N PHE A 163 3.64 -5.89 -15.83
CA PHE A 163 3.88 -7.24 -16.30
C PHE A 163 3.00 -7.63 -17.50
N LEU A 164 1.75 -7.15 -17.61
CA LEU A 164 0.87 -7.42 -18.75
C LEU A 164 1.43 -6.84 -20.06
N VAL A 165 1.97 -5.65 -20.02
CA VAL A 165 2.66 -5.02 -21.17
C VAL A 165 3.86 -5.86 -21.61
N LYS A 166 4.68 -6.36 -20.68
CA LYS A 166 5.81 -7.25 -20.99
C LYS A 166 5.36 -8.59 -21.58
N MET A 167 4.20 -9.08 -21.15
CA MET A 167 3.53 -10.26 -21.74
C MET A 167 2.89 -9.95 -23.11
N LYS A 168 2.97 -8.70 -23.61
CA LYS A 168 2.38 -8.24 -24.88
C LYS A 168 0.86 -8.37 -24.94
N LYS A 169 0.17 -8.17 -23.82
CA LYS A 169 -1.29 -8.18 -23.74
C LYS A 169 -1.85 -6.80 -24.11
N THR A 170 -3.08 -6.77 -24.65
CA THR A 170 -3.88 -5.55 -24.72
C THR A 170 -4.53 -5.33 -23.37
N VAL A 171 -4.33 -4.16 -22.77
CA VAL A 171 -4.75 -3.87 -21.38
C VAL A 171 -5.76 -2.73 -21.40
N HIS A 172 -6.98 -2.99 -20.93
CA HIS A 172 -8.00 -1.98 -20.67
C HIS A 172 -7.97 -1.60 -19.19
N VAL A 173 -7.65 -0.35 -18.87
CA VAL A 173 -7.51 0.14 -17.50
C VAL A 173 -8.66 1.07 -17.17
N PHE A 174 -9.47 0.72 -16.17
CA PHE A 174 -10.62 1.50 -15.71
C PHE A 174 -10.28 2.22 -14.41
N GLU A 175 -10.41 3.53 -14.40
CA GLU A 175 -10.19 4.37 -13.21
C GLU A 175 -11.30 5.44 -13.13
N SER A 176 -11.90 5.55 -11.97
CA SER A 176 -12.98 6.52 -11.71
C SER A 176 -12.50 7.98 -11.57
N LEU A 177 -11.19 8.16 -11.41
CA LEU A 177 -10.55 9.47 -11.33
C LEU A 177 -9.81 9.78 -12.65
N GLU A 178 -9.25 10.98 -12.75
CA GLU A 178 -8.75 11.53 -14.01
C GLU A 178 -7.33 11.11 -14.44
N ASN A 179 -6.57 10.39 -13.58
CA ASN A 179 -5.17 10.06 -13.84
C ASN A 179 -4.70 8.76 -13.18
N LEU A 180 -3.50 8.33 -13.52
CA LEU A 180 -2.80 7.21 -12.89
C LEU A 180 -2.43 7.54 -11.45
N LEU A 181 -2.52 6.55 -10.54
CA LEU A 181 -2.11 6.69 -9.14
C LEU A 181 -2.70 7.93 -8.44
N PRO A 182 -4.00 8.23 -8.60
CA PRO A 182 -4.57 9.55 -8.30
C PRO A 182 -4.47 9.96 -6.83
N LYS A 183 -4.29 9.00 -5.90
CA LYS A 183 -4.07 9.26 -4.46
C LYS A 183 -2.59 9.52 -4.11
N TYR A 184 -1.69 9.43 -5.08
CA TYR A 184 -0.25 9.49 -4.86
C TYR A 184 0.44 10.52 -5.73
N PHE A 185 -0.13 10.82 -6.91
CA PHE A 185 0.46 11.72 -7.89
C PHE A 185 -0.58 12.67 -8.47
N ASP A 186 -0.17 13.91 -8.62
CA ASP A 186 -0.89 14.88 -9.44
C ASP A 186 -0.68 14.55 -10.93
N LYS A 187 -1.63 14.93 -11.76
CA LYS A 187 -1.76 14.54 -13.18
C LYS A 187 -0.51 14.81 -14.01
N GLU A 188 0.10 15.96 -13.84
CA GLU A 188 1.29 16.37 -14.59
C GLU A 188 2.54 15.51 -14.30
N MET A 189 2.59 14.89 -13.10
CA MET A 189 3.71 14.03 -12.70
C MET A 189 3.69 12.67 -13.40
N VAL A 190 2.51 12.22 -13.82
CA VAL A 190 2.31 10.89 -14.45
C VAL A 190 1.96 10.95 -15.94
N ALA A 191 1.82 12.17 -16.51
CA ALA A 191 1.42 12.36 -17.90
C ALA A 191 2.35 11.67 -18.93
N GLU A 192 3.66 11.72 -18.72
CA GLU A 192 4.63 11.04 -19.59
C GLU A 192 4.60 9.52 -19.45
N VAL A 193 4.31 9.02 -18.25
CA VAL A 193 4.13 7.58 -17.99
C VAL A 193 2.91 7.07 -18.75
N GLN A 194 1.79 7.77 -18.64
CA GLN A 194 0.56 7.45 -19.38
C GLN A 194 0.83 7.36 -20.88
N LYS A 195 1.39 8.41 -21.49
CA LYS A 195 1.73 8.42 -22.92
C LYS A 195 2.66 7.28 -23.32
N SER A 196 3.58 6.89 -22.45
CA SER A 196 4.48 5.77 -22.71
C SER A 196 3.77 4.43 -22.72
N LEU A 197 2.79 4.23 -21.82
CA LEU A 197 1.99 3.02 -21.72
C LEU A 197 0.96 2.91 -22.87
N GLU A 198 0.34 4.01 -23.28
CA GLU A 198 -0.57 4.06 -24.43
C GLU A 198 0.09 3.57 -25.72
N LYS A 199 1.40 3.83 -25.89
CA LYS A 199 2.18 3.31 -27.02
C LYS A 199 2.43 1.79 -26.95
N GLN A 200 2.10 1.15 -25.84
CA GLN A 200 2.32 -0.26 -25.55
C GLN A 200 1.02 -1.06 -25.40
N ALA A 201 0.00 -0.71 -26.17
CA ALA A 201 -1.32 -1.35 -26.17
C ALA A 201 -2.05 -1.29 -24.80
N VAL A 202 -1.84 -0.22 -24.02
CA VAL A 202 -2.64 0.09 -22.85
C VAL A 202 -3.68 1.14 -23.23
N ILE A 203 -4.94 0.86 -22.93
CA ILE A 203 -6.09 1.73 -23.21
C ILE A 203 -6.65 2.18 -21.87
N PHE A 204 -6.57 3.48 -21.58
CA PHE A 204 -7.08 4.04 -20.34
C PHE A 204 -8.51 4.53 -20.50
N HIS A 205 -9.34 4.19 -19.53
CA HIS A 205 -10.72 4.61 -19.35
C HIS A 205 -10.78 5.39 -18.03
N PHE A 206 -10.37 6.66 -18.09
CA PHE A 206 -10.43 7.57 -16.93
C PHE A 206 -11.82 8.15 -16.76
N GLU A 207 -12.17 8.53 -15.52
CA GLU A 207 -13.50 9.03 -15.14
C GLU A 207 -14.61 8.02 -15.49
N GLU A 208 -14.25 6.75 -15.68
CA GLU A 208 -15.12 5.65 -16.06
C GLU A 208 -15.17 4.59 -14.94
N THR A 209 -16.38 4.35 -14.42
CA THR A 209 -16.61 3.44 -13.29
C THR A 209 -17.18 2.10 -13.77
N VAL A 210 -16.58 1.00 -13.37
CA VAL A 210 -17.11 -0.35 -13.61
C VAL A 210 -18.27 -0.62 -12.66
N LEU A 211 -19.46 -0.89 -13.20
CA LEU A 211 -20.70 -1.11 -12.48
C LEU A 211 -21.06 -2.59 -12.34
N GLY A 212 -20.69 -3.38 -13.35
CA GLY A 212 -21.00 -4.81 -13.39
C GLY A 212 -20.01 -5.61 -14.24
N ILE A 213 -19.97 -6.90 -13.97
CA ILE A 213 -19.17 -7.86 -14.72
C ILE A 213 -20.04 -9.08 -14.98
N GLU A 214 -20.14 -9.49 -16.23
CA GLU A 214 -20.81 -10.71 -16.66
C GLU A 214 -19.78 -11.70 -17.19
N GLU A 215 -19.78 -12.91 -16.64
CA GLU A 215 -18.95 -13.99 -17.18
C GLU A 215 -19.62 -14.62 -18.39
N THR A 216 -18.85 -14.77 -19.45
CA THR A 216 -19.27 -15.41 -20.71
C THR A 216 -18.44 -16.65 -21.00
N ALA A 217 -18.84 -17.44 -22.00
CA ALA A 217 -18.06 -18.61 -22.43
C ALA A 217 -16.61 -18.23 -22.82
N ASN A 218 -16.41 -17.03 -23.41
CA ASN A 218 -15.13 -16.63 -23.98
C ASN A 218 -14.35 -15.62 -23.11
N GLY A 219 -14.90 -15.16 -21.97
CA GLY A 219 -14.24 -14.15 -21.15
C GLY A 219 -15.19 -13.47 -20.18
N ILE A 220 -15.04 -12.16 -20.02
CA ILE A 220 -15.91 -11.30 -19.23
C ILE A 220 -16.37 -10.11 -20.06
N VAL A 221 -17.56 -9.61 -19.79
CA VAL A 221 -18.07 -8.33 -20.26
C VAL A 221 -18.15 -7.38 -19.07
N LEU A 222 -17.48 -6.25 -19.16
CA LEU A 222 -17.53 -5.19 -18.15
C LEU A 222 -18.59 -4.16 -18.59
N GLU A 223 -19.58 -3.95 -17.74
CA GLU A 223 -20.52 -2.83 -17.84
C GLU A 223 -19.91 -1.66 -17.06
N THR A 224 -19.74 -0.55 -17.73
CA THR A 224 -19.21 0.68 -17.13
C THR A 224 -20.25 1.81 -17.13
N SER A 225 -19.90 2.98 -16.59
CA SER A 225 -20.72 4.17 -16.67
C SER A 225 -20.93 4.69 -18.10
N GLU A 226 -20.09 4.28 -19.06
CA GLU A 226 -20.06 4.80 -20.42
C GLU A 226 -20.42 3.76 -21.49
N GLN A 227 -19.96 2.49 -21.31
CA GLN A 227 -20.02 1.49 -22.36
C GLN A 227 -19.90 0.05 -21.81
N GLU A 228 -20.00 -0.92 -22.71
CA GLU A 228 -19.67 -2.32 -22.43
C GLU A 228 -18.35 -2.71 -23.14
N ILE A 229 -17.45 -3.36 -22.43
CA ILE A 229 -16.16 -3.80 -22.97
C ILE A 229 -15.95 -5.30 -22.66
N SER A 230 -15.60 -6.06 -23.71
CA SER A 230 -15.27 -7.48 -23.59
C SER A 230 -13.77 -7.69 -23.40
N CYS A 231 -13.38 -8.54 -22.46
CA CYS A 231 -12.01 -8.98 -22.23
C CYS A 231 -11.97 -10.49 -21.95
N ASP A 232 -10.81 -11.11 -22.15
CA ASP A 232 -10.65 -12.55 -21.85
C ASP A 232 -10.67 -12.79 -20.34
N SER A 233 -10.08 -11.87 -19.57
CA SER A 233 -10.04 -11.91 -18.10
C SER A 233 -9.89 -10.50 -17.53
N GLY A 234 -9.93 -10.39 -16.20
CA GLY A 234 -9.69 -9.11 -15.52
C GLY A 234 -8.89 -9.25 -14.24
N ILE A 235 -8.32 -8.15 -13.81
CA ILE A 235 -7.61 -8.00 -12.53
C ILE A 235 -8.36 -6.98 -11.67
N PHE A 236 -8.73 -7.40 -10.46
CA PHE A 236 -9.38 -6.55 -9.49
C PHE A 236 -8.31 -5.78 -8.68
N ALA A 237 -8.01 -4.56 -9.08
CA ALA A 237 -6.97 -3.73 -8.49
C ALA A 237 -7.54 -2.57 -7.62
N LEU A 238 -8.83 -2.65 -7.27
CA LEU A 238 -9.49 -1.66 -6.43
C LEU A 238 -9.18 -1.86 -4.94
N ASN A 239 -9.62 -0.87 -4.18
CA ASN A 239 -9.42 -0.72 -2.75
C ASN A 239 -9.61 -2.03 -1.97
N LEU A 240 -8.66 -2.25 -1.10
CA LEU A 240 -8.73 -3.26 -0.07
C LEU A 240 -9.64 -2.75 1.05
N HIS A 241 -10.60 -3.58 1.48
CA HIS A 241 -11.43 -3.28 2.64
C HIS A 241 -11.28 -4.36 3.70
N PRO A 242 -11.21 -4.00 5.00
CA PRO A 242 -11.20 -4.97 6.08
C PRO A 242 -12.47 -5.82 6.08
N GLN A 243 -12.32 -7.15 6.25
CA GLN A 243 -13.42 -8.08 6.44
C GLN A 243 -13.59 -8.34 7.93
N LEU A 244 -14.59 -7.70 8.55
CA LEU A 244 -14.73 -7.61 10.00
C LEU A 244 -16.03 -8.26 10.52
N ALA A 245 -16.60 -9.23 9.78
CA ALA A 245 -17.84 -9.91 10.18
C ALA A 245 -17.72 -10.68 11.52
N TYR A 246 -16.52 -11.15 11.85
CA TYR A 246 -16.19 -11.86 13.10
C TYR A 246 -16.03 -10.94 14.32
N LEU A 247 -15.96 -9.63 14.11
CA LEU A 247 -15.60 -8.65 15.13
C LEU A 247 -16.73 -8.51 16.18
N ASP A 248 -16.36 -8.51 17.45
CA ASP A 248 -17.29 -8.22 18.54
C ASP A 248 -17.83 -6.78 18.43
N LYS A 249 -19.13 -6.60 18.69
CA LYS A 249 -19.83 -5.31 18.56
C LYS A 249 -19.31 -4.22 19.53
N LYS A 250 -18.57 -4.59 20.58
CA LYS A 250 -17.95 -3.65 21.53
C LYS A 250 -16.71 -2.97 20.97
N ILE A 251 -16.11 -3.53 19.90
CA ILE A 251 -14.99 -2.92 19.22
C ILE A 251 -15.51 -1.85 18.27
N GLN A 252 -15.17 -0.60 18.54
CA GLN A 252 -15.59 0.54 17.72
C GLN A 252 -14.92 0.54 16.36
N ARG A 253 -15.64 1.08 15.37
CA ARG A 253 -15.17 1.27 13.99
C ARG A 253 -15.19 2.74 13.64
N ASN A 254 -14.29 3.14 12.75
CA ASN A 254 -14.31 4.44 12.10
C ASN A 254 -15.42 4.54 11.05
N LEU A 255 -15.66 5.74 10.51
CA LEU A 255 -16.65 5.97 9.45
C LEU A 255 -16.35 5.15 8.18
N ASP A 256 -15.08 4.93 7.88
CA ASP A 256 -14.61 4.10 6.76
C ASP A 256 -14.67 2.59 7.03
N GLN A 257 -15.31 2.18 8.14
CA GLN A 257 -15.45 0.80 8.60
C GLN A 257 -14.14 0.12 9.03
N THR A 258 -13.03 0.82 9.12
CA THR A 258 -11.80 0.28 9.75
C THR A 258 -11.97 0.20 11.28
N ILE A 259 -11.11 -0.60 11.94
CA ILE A 259 -11.11 -0.70 13.40
C ILE A 259 -10.56 0.60 13.99
N ALA A 260 -11.31 1.23 14.89
CA ALA A 260 -10.86 2.41 15.61
C ALA A 260 -9.82 2.04 16.67
N VAL A 261 -8.67 2.72 16.64
CA VAL A 261 -7.59 2.56 17.61
C VAL A 261 -7.10 3.90 18.11
N ASP A 262 -6.54 3.90 19.32
CA ASP A 262 -5.82 5.06 19.84
C ASP A 262 -4.38 5.15 19.26
N ALA A 263 -3.65 6.16 19.71
CA ALA A 263 -2.27 6.37 19.27
C ALA A 263 -1.29 5.23 19.68
N TYR A 264 -1.70 4.32 20.54
CA TYR A 264 -0.94 3.16 20.98
C TYR A 264 -1.41 1.86 20.33
N LEU A 265 -2.28 1.96 19.32
CA LEU A 265 -2.88 0.86 18.57
C LEU A 265 -3.83 -0.03 19.39
N GLN A 266 -4.31 0.46 20.54
CA GLN A 266 -5.32 -0.22 21.33
C GLN A 266 -6.71 0.15 20.83
N THR A 267 -7.59 -0.84 20.73
CA THR A 267 -9.01 -0.64 20.39
C THR A 267 -9.81 -0.06 21.56
N SER A 268 -11.11 0.15 21.38
CA SER A 268 -12.03 0.52 22.46
C SER A 268 -12.16 -0.53 23.57
N VAL A 269 -11.63 -1.74 23.36
CA VAL A 269 -11.67 -2.86 24.32
C VAL A 269 -10.27 -3.06 24.92
N PRO A 270 -10.12 -3.10 26.26
CA PRO A 270 -8.86 -3.42 26.91
C PRO A 270 -8.29 -4.75 26.43
N ASN A 271 -6.96 -4.84 26.36
CA ASN A 271 -6.23 -6.04 25.92
C ASN A 271 -6.44 -6.46 24.45
N VAL A 272 -7.18 -5.66 23.66
CA VAL A 272 -7.39 -5.89 22.23
C VAL A 272 -6.77 -4.73 21.44
N PHE A 273 -5.88 -5.06 20.50
CA PHE A 273 -5.15 -4.14 19.63
C PHE A 273 -5.48 -4.43 18.18
N ALA A 274 -5.30 -3.44 17.29
CA ALA A 274 -5.45 -3.65 15.85
C ALA A 274 -4.33 -2.93 15.08
N ILE A 275 -3.84 -3.56 13.99
CA ILE A 275 -2.67 -3.13 13.22
C ILE A 275 -2.79 -3.45 11.73
N GLY A 276 -2.00 -2.79 10.91
CA GLY A 276 -1.94 -3.02 9.46
C GLY A 276 -3.18 -2.51 8.74
N ASP A 277 -3.55 -3.18 7.64
CA ASP A 277 -4.62 -2.70 6.75
C ASP A 277 -6.04 -2.81 7.34
N CYS A 278 -6.23 -3.27 8.56
CA CYS A 278 -7.56 -3.26 9.19
C CYS A 278 -7.85 -1.98 9.99
N ILE A 279 -6.90 -1.05 10.08
CA ILE A 279 -7.04 0.25 10.74
C ILE A 279 -6.81 1.40 9.78
N SER A 280 -7.36 2.58 10.10
CA SER A 280 -6.92 3.86 9.57
C SER A 280 -5.83 4.45 10.44
N VAL A 281 -4.97 5.28 9.85
CA VAL A 281 -3.81 5.90 10.52
C VAL A 281 -3.86 7.42 10.37
N ILE A 282 -3.17 8.13 11.25
CA ILE A 282 -3.08 9.59 11.17
C ILE A 282 -2.18 9.98 9.98
N ASN A 283 -2.65 10.90 9.15
CA ASN A 283 -1.84 11.64 8.20
C ASN A 283 -1.13 12.76 8.96
N GLU A 284 0.13 12.58 9.22
CA GLU A 284 0.90 13.42 10.11
C GLU A 284 0.90 14.92 9.73
N PRO A 285 1.09 15.33 8.46
CA PRO A 285 1.07 16.74 8.06
C PRO A 285 -0.20 17.51 8.37
N VAL A 286 -1.35 16.85 8.36
CA VAL A 286 -2.67 17.49 8.53
C VAL A 286 -3.44 17.02 9.77
N ALA A 287 -2.87 16.07 10.52
CA ALA A 287 -3.45 15.47 11.71
C ALA A 287 -4.84 14.82 11.52
N GLU A 288 -5.18 14.48 10.29
CA GLU A 288 -6.42 13.79 9.91
C GLU A 288 -6.19 12.28 9.77
N THR A 289 -7.22 11.47 10.01
CA THR A 289 -7.14 10.02 9.78
C THR A 289 -7.47 9.67 8.34
N PHE A 290 -6.73 8.73 7.79
CA PHE A 290 -6.97 8.22 6.44
C PHE A 290 -6.63 6.74 6.34
N TYR A 291 -7.19 6.10 5.33
CA TYR A 291 -6.94 4.69 5.03
C TYR A 291 -5.72 4.55 4.09
N ALA A 292 -4.67 3.90 4.60
CA ALA A 292 -3.41 3.70 3.87
C ALA A 292 -2.93 2.24 3.98
N PRO A 293 -3.50 1.32 3.19
CA PRO A 293 -3.14 -0.11 3.22
C PRO A 293 -1.79 -0.33 2.51
N LEU A 294 -0.70 -0.06 3.22
CA LEU A 294 0.67 -0.17 2.73
C LEU A 294 1.48 -1.11 3.62
N VAL A 295 2.37 -1.88 3.00
CA VAL A 295 3.24 -2.84 3.71
C VAL A 295 4.11 -2.15 4.77
N ASN A 296 4.65 -0.96 4.47
CA ASN A 296 5.45 -0.19 5.43
C ASN A 296 4.64 0.19 6.69
N ASN A 297 3.36 0.57 6.56
CA ASN A 297 2.47 0.82 7.69
C ASN A 297 2.17 -0.47 8.45
N ALA A 298 1.91 -1.56 7.74
CA ALA A 298 1.66 -2.86 8.34
C ALA A 298 2.84 -3.31 9.23
N VAL A 299 4.06 -3.23 8.70
CA VAL A 299 5.28 -3.58 9.45
C VAL A 299 5.50 -2.65 10.65
N ARG A 300 5.40 -1.32 10.45
CA ARG A 300 5.63 -0.32 11.51
C ARG A 300 4.63 -0.44 12.67
N THR A 301 3.34 -0.64 12.35
CA THR A 301 2.32 -0.86 13.38
C THR A 301 2.55 -2.16 14.14
N GLY A 302 3.02 -3.23 13.46
CA GLY A 302 3.42 -4.48 14.08
C GLY A 302 4.60 -4.33 15.04
N LEU A 303 5.60 -3.51 14.69
CA LEU A 303 6.74 -3.24 15.58
C LEU A 303 6.33 -2.41 16.81
N VAL A 304 5.43 -1.44 16.63
CA VAL A 304 4.98 -0.53 17.70
C VAL A 304 4.04 -1.23 18.68
N VAL A 305 3.09 -2.04 18.20
CA VAL A 305 2.07 -2.67 19.07
C VAL A 305 2.69 -3.56 20.14
N ALA A 306 3.77 -4.26 19.83
CA ALA A 306 4.44 -5.14 20.79
C ALA A 306 4.93 -4.41 22.06
N ASN A 307 5.26 -3.12 21.93
CA ASN A 307 5.70 -2.31 23.08
C ASN A 307 4.53 -1.82 23.96
N ASN A 308 3.30 -1.93 23.48
CA ASN A 308 2.10 -1.36 24.11
C ASN A 308 1.18 -2.40 24.76
N LEU A 309 1.53 -3.71 24.69
CA LEU A 309 0.63 -4.78 25.16
C LEU A 309 0.35 -4.72 26.68
N GLU A 310 1.31 -4.33 27.48
CA GLU A 310 1.14 -4.17 28.95
C GLU A 310 0.91 -2.72 29.35
N GLU A 311 1.76 -1.82 28.83
CA GLU A 311 1.72 -0.37 29.13
C GLU A 311 1.82 0.43 27.83
N LYS A 312 1.12 1.56 27.75
CA LYS A 312 1.13 2.48 26.60
C LYS A 312 2.42 3.31 26.59
N THR A 313 3.47 2.80 25.98
CA THR A 313 4.81 3.41 25.99
C THR A 313 5.24 4.03 24.65
N HIS A 314 4.78 3.50 23.53
CA HIS A 314 5.23 3.91 22.20
C HIS A 314 4.06 4.34 21.32
N ARG A 315 3.93 5.65 21.07
CA ARG A 315 2.92 6.17 20.13
C ARG A 315 3.30 5.79 18.69
N PHE A 316 2.30 5.40 17.92
CA PHE A 316 2.46 5.33 16.47
C PHE A 316 2.38 6.75 15.89
N ILE A 317 3.41 7.16 15.17
CA ILE A 317 3.56 8.53 14.66
C ILE A 317 2.76 8.81 13.38
N GLY A 318 1.94 7.85 12.92
CA GLY A 318 1.15 8.02 11.70
C GLY A 318 1.89 7.62 10.43
N SER A 319 1.38 8.07 9.29
CA SER A 319 1.88 7.73 7.95
C SER A 319 1.83 8.93 7.02
N LEU A 320 2.78 8.97 6.09
CA LEU A 320 2.82 9.90 4.97
C LEU A 320 2.40 9.25 3.64
N ARG A 321 1.91 8.02 3.65
CA ARG A 321 1.67 7.22 2.44
C ARG A 321 2.88 7.12 1.51
N THR A 322 4.09 7.13 2.06
CA THR A 322 5.30 7.02 1.25
C THR A 322 5.28 5.73 0.43
N MET A 323 5.40 5.88 -0.87
CA MET A 323 5.39 4.76 -1.81
C MET A 323 6.41 4.97 -2.93
N GLY A 324 6.82 3.86 -3.52
CA GLY A 324 7.64 3.83 -4.72
C GLY A 324 7.24 2.67 -5.61
N THR A 325 7.25 2.86 -6.92
CA THR A 325 6.94 1.82 -7.91
C THR A 325 7.74 2.03 -9.18
N LYS A 326 7.86 0.97 -9.97
CA LYS A 326 8.38 1.03 -11.33
C LYS A 326 7.30 0.55 -12.28
N VAL A 327 7.06 1.32 -13.34
CA VAL A 327 6.09 0.97 -14.39
C VAL A 327 6.70 1.30 -15.75
N GLY A 328 6.82 0.28 -16.59
CA GLY A 328 7.58 0.40 -17.84
C GLY A 328 9.01 0.87 -17.54
N ASP A 329 9.41 1.95 -18.18
CA ASP A 329 10.73 2.56 -17.99
C ASP A 329 10.80 3.55 -16.83
N TYR A 330 9.67 3.87 -16.18
CA TYR A 330 9.61 4.95 -15.19
C TYR A 330 9.63 4.45 -13.75
N TYR A 331 10.40 5.15 -12.93
CA TYR A 331 10.40 5.06 -11.48
C TYR A 331 9.58 6.23 -10.91
N LEU A 332 8.61 5.91 -10.10
CA LEU A 332 7.65 6.83 -9.49
C LEU A 332 7.73 6.72 -7.98
N ALA A 333 7.90 7.85 -7.29
CA ALA A 333 7.89 7.86 -5.82
C ALA A 333 7.15 9.07 -5.29
N SER A 334 6.38 8.89 -4.22
CA SER A 334 5.62 9.98 -3.58
C SER A 334 5.56 9.83 -2.08
N THR A 335 5.33 10.94 -1.40
CA THR A 335 5.16 11.01 0.06
C THR A 335 4.37 12.24 0.45
N GLY A 336 3.59 12.18 1.51
CA GLY A 336 2.77 13.29 2.00
C GLY A 336 1.56 13.59 1.12
N LEU A 337 1.17 14.85 1.07
CA LEU A 337 -0.01 15.31 0.33
C LEU A 337 0.27 15.44 -1.17
N THR A 338 -0.77 15.23 -1.97
CA THR A 338 -0.85 15.76 -3.33
C THR A 338 -1.42 17.18 -3.30
N GLU A 339 -1.21 17.95 -4.36
CA GLU A 339 -1.81 19.28 -4.49
C GLU A 339 -3.35 19.18 -4.53
N THR A 340 -3.88 18.18 -5.24
CA THR A 340 -5.31 17.90 -5.32
C THR A 340 -5.93 17.61 -3.95
N GLU A 341 -5.28 16.79 -3.12
CA GLU A 341 -5.75 16.53 -1.75
C GLU A 341 -5.71 17.78 -0.87
N GLY A 342 -4.71 18.61 -1.07
CA GLY A 342 -4.54 19.84 -0.32
C GLY A 342 -5.71 20.82 -0.39
N LEU A 343 -6.54 20.73 -1.43
CA LEU A 343 -7.76 21.53 -1.55
C LEU A 343 -8.80 21.25 -0.46
N PHE A 344 -8.70 20.12 0.23
CA PHE A 344 -9.60 19.73 1.31
C PHE A 344 -9.11 20.12 2.70
N PHE A 345 -7.93 20.75 2.81
CA PHE A 345 -7.34 21.13 4.09
C PHE A 345 -7.25 22.65 4.26
N PRO A 346 -7.22 23.17 5.50
CA PRO A 346 -7.24 24.61 5.78
C PRO A 346 -5.91 25.31 5.47
N GLN A 347 -4.83 24.57 5.20
CA GLN A 347 -3.53 25.14 4.88
C GLN A 347 -3.56 25.83 3.50
N THR A 348 -2.88 26.96 3.38
CA THR A 348 -2.69 27.60 2.09
C THR A 348 -1.55 26.90 1.34
N LEU A 349 -1.90 25.93 0.53
CA LEU A 349 -0.91 25.15 -0.20
C LEU A 349 -0.35 25.91 -1.41
N ALA A 350 0.93 25.68 -1.64
CA ALA A 350 1.62 26.00 -2.88
C ALA A 350 2.42 24.79 -3.35
N SER A 351 2.68 24.72 -4.63
CA SER A 351 3.50 23.66 -5.22
C SER A 351 4.51 24.23 -6.20
N ILE A 352 5.62 23.53 -6.40
CA ILE A 352 6.60 23.82 -7.45
C ILE A 352 7.01 22.54 -8.15
N ILE A 353 7.19 22.62 -9.46
CA ILE A 353 7.72 21.54 -10.28
C ILE A 353 9.11 21.96 -10.77
N VAL A 354 10.06 21.05 -10.61
CA VAL A 354 11.42 21.23 -11.12
C VAL A 354 11.82 20.05 -12.00
N ARG A 355 12.64 20.33 -13.02
CA ARG A 355 13.27 19.32 -13.86
C ARG A 355 14.77 19.39 -13.64
N GLN A 356 15.34 18.30 -13.17
CA GLN A 356 16.77 18.17 -12.98
C GLN A 356 17.35 17.24 -14.04
N PRO A 357 18.27 17.74 -14.90
CA PRO A 357 18.93 16.86 -15.87
C PRO A 357 19.75 15.77 -15.18
N ALA A 358 20.11 14.74 -15.92
CA ALA A 358 21.05 13.73 -15.43
C ALA A 358 22.37 14.36 -14.98
N PRO A 359 23.13 13.73 -14.07
CA PRO A 359 24.46 14.18 -13.70
C PRO A 359 25.35 14.42 -14.93
N PRO A 360 26.23 15.46 -14.92
CA PRO A 360 26.98 15.90 -16.12
C PRO A 360 27.81 14.79 -16.78
N LEU A 361 28.28 13.80 -16.04
CA LEU A 361 29.10 12.71 -16.54
C LEU A 361 28.30 11.41 -16.74
N GLN A 362 26.97 11.44 -16.64
CA GLN A 362 26.09 10.30 -16.89
C GLN A 362 25.23 10.53 -18.13
N HIS A 363 25.12 9.49 -18.95
CA HIS A 363 24.06 9.40 -19.95
C HIS A 363 22.78 8.92 -19.24
N GLY A 364 21.84 9.83 -19.04
CA GLY A 364 20.61 9.50 -18.33
C GLY A 364 19.47 10.47 -18.64
N THR A 365 18.34 10.22 -18.06
CA THR A 365 17.15 11.05 -18.18
C THR A 365 17.02 11.97 -16.98
N GLU A 366 16.27 13.06 -17.18
CA GLU A 366 15.95 14.00 -16.11
C GLU A 366 15.13 13.35 -14.98
N ILE A 367 15.17 13.98 -13.81
CA ILE A 367 14.23 13.73 -12.71
C ILE A 367 13.23 14.87 -12.69
N LEU A 368 11.95 14.55 -12.82
CA LEU A 368 10.85 15.47 -12.55
C LEU A 368 10.53 15.39 -11.06
N GLY A 369 10.59 16.51 -10.37
CA GLY A 369 10.25 16.62 -8.95
C GLY A 369 9.16 17.66 -8.73
N LYS A 370 8.16 17.31 -7.90
CA LYS A 370 7.13 18.23 -7.41
C LYS A 370 7.22 18.32 -5.90
N LEU A 371 7.23 19.53 -5.35
CA LEU A 371 7.18 19.80 -3.92
C LEU A 371 5.89 20.52 -3.59
N ILE A 372 5.21 20.07 -2.55
CA ILE A 372 4.00 20.68 -2.00
C ILE A 372 4.35 21.21 -0.60
N TYR A 373 4.00 22.45 -0.31
CA TYR A 373 4.32 23.11 0.95
C TYR A 373 3.22 24.08 1.38
N ASP A 374 3.19 24.40 2.67
CA ASP A 374 2.34 25.45 3.22
C ASP A 374 2.98 26.83 2.92
N LYS A 375 2.25 27.69 2.24
CA LYS A 375 2.74 29.01 1.80
C LYS A 375 3.08 29.94 2.99
N VAL A 376 2.36 29.81 4.09
CA VAL A 376 2.51 30.69 5.27
C VAL A 376 3.67 30.24 6.13
N THR A 377 3.72 28.95 6.49
CA THR A 377 4.75 28.40 7.37
C THR A 377 5.99 27.92 6.63
N GLN A 378 5.92 27.82 5.32
CA GLN A 378 6.92 27.21 4.43
C GLN A 378 7.27 25.75 4.78
N ARG A 379 6.45 25.05 5.58
CA ARG A 379 6.66 23.65 5.90
C ARG A 379 6.38 22.76 4.69
N VAL A 380 7.24 21.78 4.48
CA VAL A 380 7.07 20.76 3.44
C VAL A 380 5.95 19.80 3.86
N LEU A 381 5.00 19.57 2.96
CA LEU A 381 3.81 18.74 3.22
C LEU A 381 3.68 17.55 2.28
N GLY A 382 4.31 17.62 1.11
CA GLY A 382 4.26 16.54 0.13
C GLY A 382 5.37 16.64 -0.91
N ALA A 383 5.68 15.50 -1.54
CA ALA A 383 6.64 15.46 -2.62
C ALA A 383 6.38 14.27 -3.57
N GLN A 384 6.66 14.48 -4.86
CA GLN A 384 6.51 13.50 -5.91
C GLN A 384 7.75 13.52 -6.82
N LEU A 385 8.22 12.34 -7.22
CA LEU A 385 9.36 12.17 -8.12
C LEU A 385 9.00 11.22 -9.25
N CYS A 386 9.41 11.57 -10.48
CA CYS A 386 9.26 10.72 -11.66
C CYS A 386 10.54 10.78 -12.50
N SER A 387 11.08 9.63 -12.91
CA SER A 387 12.26 9.55 -13.76
C SER A 387 12.37 8.19 -14.45
N LYS A 388 13.11 8.10 -15.54
CA LYS A 388 13.56 6.81 -16.09
C LYS A 388 14.82 6.29 -15.39
N ASN A 389 15.51 7.10 -14.61
CA ASN A 389 16.57 6.67 -13.71
C ASN A 389 15.97 6.34 -12.34
N ASN A 390 16.53 5.35 -11.65
CA ASN A 390 16.06 5.01 -10.31
C ASN A 390 16.24 6.18 -9.34
N CYS A 391 15.14 6.80 -8.96
CA CYS A 391 15.04 7.91 -8.01
C CYS A 391 14.29 7.56 -6.72
N LEU A 392 13.89 6.28 -6.54
CA LEU A 392 12.97 5.87 -5.47
C LEU A 392 13.49 6.21 -4.08
N GLU A 393 14.77 5.94 -3.80
CA GLU A 393 15.35 6.18 -2.47
C GLU A 393 15.38 7.67 -2.06
N LYS A 394 15.38 8.59 -3.01
CA LYS A 394 15.34 10.03 -2.72
C LYS A 394 14.08 10.46 -1.98
N ILE A 395 12.96 9.74 -2.18
CA ILE A 395 11.70 10.04 -1.50
C ILE A 395 11.79 9.84 0.01
N ASN A 396 12.68 8.96 0.49
CA ASN A 396 12.84 8.70 1.93
C ASN A 396 13.39 9.93 2.67
N THR A 397 14.27 10.70 2.02
CA THR A 397 14.76 11.97 2.59
C THR A 397 13.65 13.01 2.69
N LEU A 398 12.79 13.10 1.67
CA LEU A 398 11.62 13.99 1.67
C LEU A 398 10.59 13.56 2.71
N ALA A 399 10.34 12.26 2.85
CA ALA A 399 9.47 11.73 3.89
C ALA A 399 9.99 12.07 5.29
N LEU A 400 11.29 11.92 5.54
CA LEU A 400 11.91 12.32 6.81
C LEU A 400 11.77 13.83 7.05
N SER A 401 11.96 14.64 5.99
CA SER A 401 11.81 16.09 6.08
C SER A 401 10.39 16.49 6.51
N ILE A 402 9.37 15.86 5.95
CA ILE A 402 7.98 16.09 6.33
C ILE A 402 7.74 15.65 7.78
N GLN A 403 8.17 14.45 8.16
CA GLN A 403 8.00 13.91 9.53
C GLN A 403 8.66 14.78 10.60
N THR A 404 9.75 15.45 10.26
CA THR A 404 10.47 16.34 11.18
C THR A 404 10.04 17.80 11.06
N GLY A 405 9.01 18.09 10.27
CA GLY A 405 8.43 19.43 10.12
C GLY A 405 9.36 20.44 9.43
N GLN A 406 10.23 20.00 8.56
CA GLN A 406 11.20 20.86 7.87
C GLN A 406 10.53 21.84 6.91
N THR A 407 11.20 22.97 6.72
CA THR A 407 10.78 24.08 5.86
C THR A 407 11.56 24.09 4.53
N LEU A 408 11.18 25.00 3.63
CA LEU A 408 11.92 25.24 2.38
C LEU A 408 13.38 25.63 2.64
N THR A 409 13.63 26.44 3.69
CA THR A 409 14.99 26.83 4.12
C THR A 409 15.82 25.64 4.58
N ASP A 410 15.20 24.67 5.27
CA ASP A 410 15.88 23.46 5.68
C ASP A 410 16.26 22.58 4.49
N LEU A 411 15.38 22.49 3.47
CA LEU A 411 15.67 21.71 2.27
C LEU A 411 16.80 22.33 1.45
N LEU A 412 16.77 23.65 1.27
CA LEU A 412 17.79 24.36 0.48
C LEU A 412 19.21 24.22 1.06
N GLN A 413 19.33 24.08 2.39
CA GLN A 413 20.61 23.99 3.11
C GLN A 413 21.02 22.54 3.46
N LYS A 414 20.20 21.54 3.08
CA LYS A 414 20.45 20.16 3.42
C LYS A 414 21.76 19.66 2.82
N ASP A 415 22.57 19.00 3.65
CA ASP A 415 23.85 18.42 3.24
C ASP A 415 23.65 17.12 2.44
N TYR A 416 24.22 17.07 1.25
CA TYR A 416 24.25 15.92 0.36
C TYR A 416 25.66 15.67 -0.14
N PHE A 417 26.06 14.41 -0.27
CA PHE A 417 27.35 14.09 -0.87
C PHE A 417 27.35 14.47 -2.36
N TYR A 418 28.51 14.89 -2.83
CA TYR A 418 28.75 15.17 -4.24
C TYR A 418 29.82 14.24 -4.80
N GLN A 419 29.50 13.60 -5.92
CA GLN A 419 30.42 12.78 -6.70
C GLN A 419 30.09 12.99 -8.19
N PRO A 420 31.03 13.55 -9.00
CA PRO A 420 30.75 14.02 -10.36
C PRO A 420 30.17 12.97 -11.32
N SER A 421 30.54 11.70 -11.12
CA SER A 421 30.04 10.60 -11.96
C SER A 421 28.71 10.00 -11.49
N LEU A 422 28.20 10.40 -10.31
CA LEU A 422 27.02 9.78 -9.69
C LEU A 422 25.90 10.78 -9.37
N THR A 423 26.26 12.04 -9.05
CA THR A 423 25.28 13.02 -8.55
C THR A 423 25.38 14.35 -9.29
N ASN A 424 24.31 15.12 -9.26
CA ASN A 424 24.32 16.53 -9.63
C ASN A 424 25.00 17.38 -8.54
N ILE A 425 25.39 18.61 -8.89
CA ILE A 425 25.95 19.58 -7.93
C ILE A 425 24.94 19.92 -6.84
N TYR A 426 23.68 20.06 -7.21
CA TYR A 426 22.55 20.18 -6.28
C TYR A 426 21.76 18.87 -6.30
N ASP A 427 21.43 18.32 -5.14
CA ASP A 427 20.43 17.24 -5.09
C ASP A 427 19.06 17.77 -5.51
N ILE A 428 18.19 16.91 -6.05
CA ILE A 428 16.83 17.32 -6.45
C ILE A 428 16.06 17.93 -5.27
N THR A 429 16.33 17.50 -4.05
CA THR A 429 15.71 18.01 -2.82
C THR A 429 16.14 19.46 -2.55
N ASN A 430 17.46 19.76 -2.67
CA ASN A 430 17.94 21.14 -2.56
C ASN A 430 17.33 22.01 -3.66
N LEU A 431 17.29 21.50 -4.89
CA LEU A 431 16.77 22.24 -6.04
C LEU A 431 15.30 22.61 -5.86
N MET A 432 14.47 21.65 -5.40
CA MET A 432 13.05 21.91 -5.11
C MET A 432 12.89 22.94 -3.97
N GLY A 433 13.63 22.75 -2.86
CA GLY A 433 13.60 23.67 -1.72
C GLY A 433 14.03 25.09 -2.10
N ALA A 434 15.13 25.23 -2.82
CA ALA A 434 15.65 26.52 -3.29
C ALA A 434 14.69 27.21 -4.27
N SER A 435 14.18 26.48 -5.26
CA SER A 435 13.26 27.03 -6.25
C SER A 435 11.95 27.53 -5.63
N ALA A 436 11.42 26.79 -4.65
CA ALA A 436 10.23 27.20 -3.91
C ALA A 436 10.53 28.41 -3.02
N TYR A 437 11.65 28.39 -2.29
CA TYR A 437 12.07 29.47 -1.40
C TYR A 437 12.26 30.80 -2.16
N TRP A 438 12.94 30.81 -3.28
CA TRP A 438 13.16 32.03 -4.07
C TRP A 438 11.84 32.56 -4.63
N ARG A 439 10.95 31.71 -5.16
CA ARG A 439 9.64 32.15 -5.63
C ARG A 439 8.83 32.87 -4.55
N GLU A 440 8.78 32.34 -3.35
CA GLU A 440 8.00 32.95 -2.25
C GLU A 440 8.63 34.26 -1.73
N ASN A 441 9.94 34.45 -1.89
CA ASN A 441 10.65 35.67 -1.43
C ASN A 441 10.86 36.72 -2.52
N ASP A 442 10.79 36.34 -3.81
CA ASP A 442 10.84 37.30 -4.91
C ASP A 442 9.49 37.99 -5.18
N GLU A 443 8.35 37.34 -4.76
CA GLU A 443 7.01 37.90 -4.86
C GLU A 443 6.62 38.79 -3.66
N SER A 444 7.47 38.91 -2.64
CA SER A 444 7.26 39.71 -1.42
C SER A 444 8.07 41.03 -1.49
#